data_2676a76de1f6775268e488bcc0383236
#
_entry.id   2676a76de1f6775268e488bcc0383236
#
_cell.length_a   1.000
_cell.length_b   1.000
_cell.length_c   1.000
_cell.angle_alpha   90.00
_cell.angle_beta   90.00
_cell.angle_gamma   90.00
#
_symmetry.space_group_name_H-M   'P 1'
#
loop_
_entity.id
_entity.type
_entity.pdbx_description
1 polymer ?
#
loop_
_entity_poly.entity_id
_entity_poly.type
_entity_poly.pdbx_seq_one_letter_code
_entity_poly.pdbx_strand_id
1 'polypeptide(L)'
;MIPFPKQLLPILREAKKRSQSPYVVADGEEPVSVRSYQRSFELLQKKLKIPRRGFHSLRHTFATRALECGMDVKTLSEILGHKNPTITLNRYVHSLMEHKRDMMNRLGKLL
;
A
#
# COMPACT_ATOMS: atom_id res chain seq x y z
N MET A 1 7.32 -8.14 -10.82
CA MET A 1 8.18 -7.16 -10.13
C MET A 1 7.37 -5.93 -9.77
N ILE A 2 7.47 -5.47 -8.53
CA ILE A 2 6.77 -4.29 -8.05
C ILE A 2 7.80 -3.18 -7.85
N PRO A 3 7.70 -2.06 -8.59
CA PRO A 3 8.58 -0.92 -8.36
C PRO A 3 8.21 -0.19 -7.07
N PHE A 4 9.15 0.58 -6.55
CA PHE A 4 8.91 1.41 -5.37
C PHE A 4 9.36 2.86 -5.62
N PRO A 5 8.77 3.84 -4.91
CA PRO A 5 9.14 5.24 -5.11
C PRO A 5 10.55 5.52 -4.59
N LYS A 6 11.19 6.54 -5.17
CA LYS A 6 12.57 6.91 -4.81
C LYS A 6 12.73 7.21 -3.31
N GLN A 7 11.70 7.74 -2.67
CA GLN A 7 11.71 8.08 -1.26
C GLN A 7 11.89 6.87 -0.34
N LEU A 8 11.52 5.68 -0.82
CA LEU A 8 11.66 4.45 -0.06
C LEU A 8 13.09 3.89 -0.11
N LEU A 9 13.87 4.24 -1.12
CA LEU A 9 15.21 3.69 -1.34
C LEU A 9 16.17 3.91 -0.15
N PRO A 10 16.29 5.13 0.43
CA PRO A 10 17.14 5.33 1.60
C PRO A 10 16.72 4.49 2.79
N ILE A 11 15.40 4.34 3.01
CA ILE A 11 14.83 3.55 4.10
C ILE A 11 15.23 2.08 3.95
N LEU A 12 15.10 1.54 2.75
CA LEU A 12 15.47 0.15 2.45
C LEU A 12 16.98 -0.08 2.56
N ARG A 13 17.80 0.86 2.11
CA ARG A 13 19.27 0.77 2.23
C ARG A 13 19.68 0.74 3.69
N GLU A 14 19.10 1.58 4.52
CA GLU A 14 19.38 1.60 5.95
C GLU A 14 18.95 0.30 6.63
N ALA A 15 17.77 -0.19 6.31
CA ALA A 15 17.28 -1.47 6.81
C ALA A 15 18.20 -2.62 6.41
N LYS A 16 18.71 -2.61 5.18
CA LYS A 16 19.66 -3.62 4.69
C LYS A 16 20.97 -3.60 5.47
N LYS A 17 21.50 -2.42 5.81
CA LYS A 17 22.71 -2.28 6.60
C LYS A 17 22.57 -2.86 8.00
N ARG A 18 21.39 -2.75 8.61
CA ARG A 18 21.09 -3.27 9.95
C ARG A 18 20.74 -4.74 9.94
N SER A 19 20.30 -5.27 8.80
CA SER A 19 19.84 -6.64 8.70
C SER A 19 20.98 -7.62 8.49
N GLN A 20 20.87 -8.78 9.14
CA GLN A 20 21.78 -9.91 8.98
C GLN A 20 21.17 -10.97 8.06
N SER A 21 20.03 -10.67 7.45
CA SER A 21 19.22 -11.60 6.67
C SER A 21 19.04 -11.10 5.22
N PRO A 22 18.90 -12.01 4.25
CA PRO A 22 18.49 -11.63 2.89
C PRO A 22 17.03 -11.19 2.81
N TYR A 23 16.25 -11.38 3.86
CA TYR A 23 14.84 -11.01 3.90
C TYR A 23 14.66 -9.57 4.35
N VAL A 24 13.70 -8.86 3.75
CA VAL A 24 13.40 -7.46 4.09
C VAL A 24 12.86 -7.37 5.51
N VAL A 25 11.95 -8.27 5.88
CA VAL A 25 11.39 -8.38 7.22
C VAL A 25 11.86 -9.69 7.81
N ALA A 26 12.74 -9.61 8.80
CA ALA A 26 13.44 -10.77 9.32
C ALA A 26 13.48 -10.79 10.84
N ASP A 27 13.61 -12.01 11.39
CA ASP A 27 13.89 -12.29 12.78
C ASP A 27 15.25 -13.01 12.80
N GLY A 28 16.34 -12.25 13.02
CA GLY A 28 17.69 -12.75 12.83
C GLY A 28 17.98 -13.03 11.35
N GLU A 29 18.32 -14.27 11.02
CA GLU A 29 18.58 -14.70 9.64
C GLU A 29 17.35 -15.19 8.90
N GLU A 30 16.30 -15.54 9.64
CA GLU A 30 15.07 -16.11 9.10
C GLU A 30 14.01 -15.01 8.81
N PRO A 31 13.10 -15.26 7.86
CA PRO A 31 11.98 -14.33 7.68
C PRO A 31 11.09 -14.34 8.91
N VAL A 32 10.56 -13.16 9.28
CA VAL A 32 9.64 -13.07 10.41
C VAL A 32 8.33 -13.80 10.05
N SER A 33 7.74 -14.52 11.01
CA SER A 33 6.45 -15.17 10.77
C SER A 33 5.35 -14.11 10.64
N VAL A 34 4.34 -14.39 9.83
CA VAL A 34 3.20 -13.49 9.63
C VAL A 34 2.53 -13.18 10.97
N ARG A 35 2.32 -14.20 11.80
CA ARG A 35 1.68 -14.03 13.11
C ARG A 35 2.48 -13.15 14.04
N SER A 36 3.80 -13.33 14.09
CA SER A 36 4.70 -12.52 14.91
C SER A 36 4.67 -11.05 14.46
N TYR A 37 4.67 -10.82 13.16
CA TYR A 37 4.61 -9.48 12.59
C TYR A 37 3.28 -8.80 12.85
N GLN A 38 2.18 -9.54 12.74
CA GLN A 38 0.85 -9.05 13.08
C GLN A 38 0.77 -8.62 14.54
N ARG A 39 1.31 -9.44 15.44
CA ARG A 39 1.35 -9.12 16.88
C ARG A 39 2.15 -7.83 17.14
N SER A 40 3.30 -7.68 16.50
CA SER A 40 4.12 -6.47 16.62
C SER A 40 3.36 -5.23 16.14
N PHE A 41 2.62 -5.36 15.06
CA PHE A 41 1.79 -4.28 14.53
C PHE A 41 0.66 -3.89 15.48
N GLU A 42 -0.01 -4.88 16.08
CA GLU A 42 -1.05 -4.64 17.09
C GLU A 42 -0.50 -3.93 18.32
N LEU A 43 0.66 -4.37 18.82
CA LEU A 43 1.32 -3.76 19.97
C LEU A 43 1.72 -2.31 19.69
N LEU A 44 2.21 -2.03 18.49
CA LEU A 44 2.57 -0.68 18.06
C LEU A 44 1.35 0.24 18.07
N GLN A 45 0.23 -0.23 17.51
CA GLN A 45 -1.02 0.53 17.49
C GLN A 45 -1.50 0.83 18.92
N LYS A 46 -1.45 -0.16 19.80
CA LYS A 46 -1.83 0.00 21.20
C LYS A 46 -0.94 1.03 21.91
N LYS A 47 0.36 0.95 21.68
CA LYS A 47 1.34 1.90 22.25
C LYS A 47 1.07 3.33 21.79
N LEU A 48 0.69 3.51 20.52
CA LEU A 48 0.39 4.81 19.94
C LEU A 48 -1.04 5.28 20.21
N LYS A 49 -1.85 4.49 20.91
CA LYS A 49 -3.28 4.77 21.20
C LYS A 49 -4.11 4.95 19.93
N ILE A 50 -3.78 4.21 18.90
CA ILE A 50 -4.50 4.19 17.63
C ILE A 50 -5.49 3.01 17.67
N PRO A 51 -6.73 3.17 17.13
CA PRO A 51 -7.67 2.05 17.04
C PRO A 51 -7.08 0.87 16.27
N ARG A 52 -7.36 -0.33 16.74
CA ARG A 52 -6.84 -1.55 16.12
C ARG A 52 -7.31 -1.68 14.67
N ARG A 53 -6.34 -1.86 13.77
CA ARG A 53 -6.56 -2.12 12.35
C ARG A 53 -5.68 -3.30 11.93
N GLY A 54 -6.18 -4.15 11.04
CA GLY A 54 -5.39 -5.22 10.44
C GLY A 54 -4.53 -4.74 9.28
N PHE A 55 -3.65 -5.60 8.77
CA PHE A 55 -2.81 -5.27 7.61
C PHE A 55 -3.61 -4.96 6.35
N HIS A 56 -4.80 -5.52 6.19
CA HIS A 56 -5.67 -5.19 5.06
C HIS A 56 -6.04 -3.71 5.02
N SER A 57 -6.07 -3.04 6.16
CA SER A 57 -6.32 -1.59 6.22
C SER A 57 -5.20 -0.81 5.55
N LEU A 58 -3.95 -1.24 5.72
CA LEU A 58 -2.81 -0.61 5.05
C LEU A 58 -2.89 -0.78 3.54
N ARG A 59 -3.22 -1.99 3.09
CA ARG A 59 -3.39 -2.30 1.67
C ARG A 59 -4.52 -1.48 1.06
N HIS A 60 -5.63 -1.37 1.77
CA HIS A 60 -6.80 -0.60 1.33
C HIS A 60 -6.47 0.90 1.26
N THR A 61 -5.77 1.42 2.26
CA THR A 61 -5.32 2.82 2.28
C THR A 61 -4.37 3.10 1.10
N PHE A 62 -3.42 2.22 0.85
CA PHE A 62 -2.52 2.33 -0.29
C PHE A 62 -3.30 2.40 -1.60
N ALA A 63 -4.25 1.48 -1.81
CA ALA A 63 -5.03 1.41 -3.04
C ALA A 63 -5.87 2.68 -3.25
N THR A 64 -6.53 3.16 -2.19
CA THR A 64 -7.34 4.39 -2.24
C THR A 64 -6.47 5.60 -2.58
N ARG A 65 -5.32 5.74 -1.92
CA ARG A 65 -4.38 6.84 -2.19
C ARG A 65 -3.81 6.77 -3.60
N ALA A 66 -3.51 5.57 -4.07
CA ALA A 66 -3.01 5.38 -5.44
C ALA A 66 -4.03 5.86 -6.48
N LEU A 67 -5.30 5.51 -6.30
CA LEU A 67 -6.38 5.97 -7.18
C LEU A 67 -6.58 7.49 -7.10
N GLU A 68 -6.51 8.07 -5.91
CA GLU A 68 -6.59 9.52 -5.72
C GLU A 68 -5.44 10.25 -6.43
N CYS A 69 -4.26 9.65 -6.49
CA CYS A 69 -3.10 10.19 -7.19
C CYS A 69 -3.18 10.03 -8.71
N GLY A 70 -4.17 9.34 -9.21
CA GLY A 70 -4.38 9.16 -10.64
C GLY A 70 -3.86 7.84 -11.22
N MET A 71 -3.49 6.87 -10.36
CA MET A 71 -3.09 5.55 -10.84
C MET A 71 -4.30 4.86 -11.49
N ASP A 72 -4.08 4.26 -12.65
CA ASP A 72 -5.15 3.52 -13.33
C ASP A 72 -5.40 2.17 -12.67
N VAL A 73 -6.61 1.65 -12.86
CA VAL A 73 -7.08 0.41 -12.23
C VAL A 73 -6.21 -0.79 -12.62
N LYS A 74 -5.79 -0.85 -13.88
CA LYS A 74 -4.97 -1.97 -14.37
C LYS A 74 -3.63 -2.01 -13.66
N THR A 75 -2.94 -0.87 -13.58
CA THR A 75 -1.65 -0.75 -12.89
C THR A 75 -1.79 -1.09 -11.41
N LEU A 76 -2.81 -0.54 -10.75
CA LEU A 76 -3.06 -0.84 -9.35
C LEU A 76 -3.34 -2.33 -9.13
N SER A 77 -4.12 -2.94 -10.00
CA SER A 77 -4.43 -4.36 -9.95
C SER A 77 -3.16 -5.22 -10.03
N GLU A 78 -2.24 -4.87 -10.93
CA GLU A 78 -0.96 -5.57 -11.06
C GLU A 78 -0.10 -5.43 -9.80
N ILE A 79 -0.02 -4.24 -9.23
CA ILE A 79 0.73 -3.99 -7.99
C ILE A 79 0.15 -4.77 -6.82
N LEU A 80 -1.18 -4.82 -6.71
CA LEU A 80 -1.87 -5.57 -5.65
C LEU A 80 -1.84 -7.09 -5.86
N GLY A 81 -1.43 -7.55 -7.04
CA GLY A 81 -1.39 -8.96 -7.36
C GLY A 81 -2.76 -9.57 -7.67
N HIS A 82 -3.75 -8.77 -8.04
CA HIS A 82 -5.05 -9.26 -8.46
C HIS A 82 -4.94 -9.90 -9.85
N LYS A 83 -5.55 -11.07 -10.02
CA LYS A 83 -5.56 -11.78 -11.32
C LYS A 83 -6.34 -11.05 -12.38
N ASN A 84 -7.33 -10.25 -11.98
CA ASN A 84 -8.26 -9.57 -12.87
C ASN A 84 -8.51 -8.14 -12.40
N PRO A 85 -8.39 -7.11 -13.28
CA PRO A 85 -8.68 -5.72 -12.94
C PRO A 85 -10.10 -5.49 -12.39
N THR A 86 -11.05 -6.37 -12.74
CA THR A 86 -12.44 -6.29 -12.27
C THR A 86 -12.53 -6.37 -10.74
N ILE A 87 -11.66 -7.15 -10.09
CA ILE A 87 -11.63 -7.26 -8.63
C ILE A 87 -11.31 -5.90 -8.01
N THR A 88 -10.30 -5.21 -8.52
CA THR A 88 -9.92 -3.88 -8.06
C THR A 88 -11.02 -2.86 -8.37
N LEU A 89 -11.56 -2.90 -9.58
CA LEU A 89 -12.63 -2.00 -10.00
C LEU A 89 -13.85 -2.08 -9.08
N ASN A 90 -14.33 -3.29 -8.81
CA ASN A 90 -15.50 -3.50 -7.97
C ASN A 90 -15.29 -3.00 -6.53
N ARG A 91 -14.09 -3.19 -6.01
CA ARG A 91 -13.76 -2.80 -4.63
C ARG A 91 -13.64 -1.30 -4.44
N TYR A 92 -13.16 -0.58 -5.46
CA TYR A 92 -12.84 0.85 -5.36
C TYR A 92 -13.69 1.74 -6.26
N VAL A 93 -14.87 1.28 -6.64
CA VAL A 93 -15.79 2.00 -7.53
C VAL A 93 -16.09 3.43 -7.06
N HIS A 94 -16.34 3.63 -5.76
CA HIS A 94 -16.63 4.96 -5.23
C HIS A 94 -15.46 5.93 -5.40
N SER A 95 -14.24 5.49 -5.07
CA SER A 95 -13.02 6.30 -5.21
C SER A 95 -12.80 6.67 -6.68
N LEU A 96 -13.07 5.74 -7.60
CA LEU A 96 -12.96 5.98 -9.03
C LEU A 96 -13.97 6.99 -9.55
N MET A 97 -15.20 6.95 -9.03
CA MET A 97 -16.24 7.89 -9.43
C MET A 97 -15.91 9.31 -8.98
N GLU A 98 -15.43 9.48 -7.76
CA GLU A 98 -14.95 10.76 -7.26
C GLU A 98 -13.77 11.29 -8.09
N HIS A 99 -12.83 10.43 -8.43
CA HIS A 99 -11.69 10.77 -9.26
C HIS A 99 -12.13 11.24 -10.65
N LYS A 100 -13.07 10.54 -11.28
CA LYS A 100 -13.64 10.94 -12.57
C LYS A 100 -14.26 12.33 -12.48
N ARG A 101 -15.00 12.60 -11.43
CA ARG A 101 -15.63 13.91 -11.21
C ARG A 101 -14.58 15.01 -11.12
N ASP A 102 -13.53 14.78 -10.34
CA ASP A 102 -12.43 15.73 -10.19
C ASP A 102 -11.72 15.99 -11.51
N MET A 103 -11.50 14.95 -12.30
CA MET A 103 -10.86 15.09 -13.62
C MET A 103 -11.75 15.89 -14.58
N MET A 104 -13.05 15.67 -14.58
CA MET A 104 -13.99 16.44 -15.38
C MET A 104 -14.01 17.91 -14.96
N ASN A 105 -13.96 18.18 -13.66
CA ASN A 105 -13.91 19.55 -13.16
C ASN A 105 -12.61 20.26 -13.59
N ARG A 106 -11.47 19.54 -13.58
CA ARG A 106 -10.20 20.08 -14.07
C ARG A 106 -10.25 20.38 -15.56
N LEU A 107 -10.85 19.48 -16.34
CA LEU A 107 -11.05 19.72 -17.76
C LEU A 107 -11.91 20.96 -18.00
N GLY A 108 -12.98 21.11 -17.23
CA GLY A 108 -13.87 22.28 -17.31
C GLY A 108 -13.13 23.59 -17.09
N LYS A 109 -12.13 23.63 -16.21
CA LYS A 109 -11.33 24.82 -15.96
C LYS A 109 -10.46 25.23 -17.14
N LEU A 110 -10.13 24.29 -18.03
CA LEU A 110 -9.36 24.58 -19.23
C LEU A 110 -10.23 25.10 -20.39
N LEU A 111 -11.52 24.88 -20.31
CA LEU A 111 -12.49 25.30 -21.32
C LEU A 111 -13.01 26.72 -21.03
#